data_5015dae5c72ab899485c7925290cac0e
#
_entry.id   5015dae5c72ab899485c7925290cac0e
#
_cell.length_a   1.000
_cell.length_b   1.000
_cell.length_c   1.000
_cell.angle_alpha   90.00
_cell.angle_beta   90.00
_cell.angle_gamma   90.00
#
_symmetry.space_group_name_H-M   'P 1'
#
loop_
_entity.id
_entity.type
_entity.pdbx_description
1 polymer ?
#
loop_
_entity_poly.entity_id
_entity_poly.type
_entity_poly.pdbx_seq_one_letter_code
_entity_poly.pdbx_strand_id
1 'polypeptide(L)'
;ITLIIKIADKIGEINMDYISTINESVKEYFKILEPEFPKWLNEYINTKELLKQQYISITCGTIYSDLFESRILYSRLEHSIAVALIVWHFTHNRKQTLSGLFHDIATPVFKHCVDFLNGDYMTQESTEDLTTQIIKNSEEIMQLLKRDNIKLEEINDYHLYPIADND
;
A
#
# COMPACT_ATOMS: atom_id res chain seq x y z
N ILE A 1 11.08 18.63 -21.30
CA ILE A 1 10.91 17.16 -21.10
C ILE A 1 12.16 16.58 -20.45
N THR A 2 13.37 16.80 -20.99
CA THR A 2 14.64 16.26 -20.46
C THR A 2 14.96 16.75 -19.03
N LEU A 3 14.56 17.95 -18.64
CA LEU A 3 14.76 18.49 -17.29
C LEU A 3 13.86 17.81 -16.26
N ILE A 4 12.60 17.53 -16.64
CA ILE A 4 11.63 16.83 -15.78
C ILE A 4 12.07 15.39 -15.53
N ILE A 5 12.57 14.71 -16.57
CA ILE A 5 13.13 13.34 -16.45
C ILE A 5 14.35 13.35 -15.51
N LYS A 6 15.27 14.29 -15.66
CA LYS A 6 16.44 14.41 -14.76
C LYS A 6 16.10 14.76 -13.32
N ILE A 7 15.00 15.50 -13.10
CA ILE A 7 14.51 15.77 -11.75
C ILE A 7 13.86 14.50 -11.16
N ALA A 8 13.12 13.74 -11.95
CA ALA A 8 12.55 12.46 -11.52
C ALA A 8 13.64 11.43 -11.18
N ASP A 9 14.69 11.33 -12.00
CA ASP A 9 15.85 10.46 -11.74
C ASP A 9 16.60 10.88 -10.47
N LYS A 10 16.71 12.18 -10.21
CA LYS A 10 17.39 12.71 -9.02
C LYS A 10 16.56 12.59 -7.73
N ILE A 11 15.23 12.53 -7.84
CA ILE A 11 14.31 12.24 -6.71
C ILE A 11 14.40 10.75 -6.36
N GLY A 12 14.65 9.85 -7.31
CA GLY A 12 14.88 8.42 -7.07
C GLY A 12 16.17 8.10 -6.31
N GLU A 13 17.15 9.03 -6.27
CA GLU A 13 18.40 8.85 -5.51
C GLU A 13 18.34 9.32 -4.06
N ILE A 14 17.28 10.02 -3.64
CA ILE A 14 17.04 10.33 -2.24
C ILE A 14 16.26 9.16 -1.65
N ASN A 15 16.99 8.22 -1.10
CA ASN A 15 16.45 7.08 -0.36
C ASN A 15 15.83 7.59 0.97
N MET A 16 14.76 8.40 0.86
CA MET A 16 14.01 8.88 2.01
C MET A 16 13.06 7.78 2.42
N ASP A 17 13.28 7.22 3.61
CA ASP A 17 12.37 6.34 4.28
C ASP A 17 10.98 7.01 4.37
N TYR A 18 9.99 6.47 3.67
CA TYR A 18 8.63 7.02 3.61
C TYR A 18 8.06 7.27 5.02
N ILE A 19 8.27 6.34 5.95
CA ILE A 19 7.80 6.45 7.33
C ILE A 19 8.34 7.70 8.03
N SER A 20 9.54 8.15 7.68
CA SER A 20 10.11 9.38 8.25
C SER A 20 9.38 10.64 7.81
N THR A 21 8.72 10.61 6.66
CA THR A 21 8.10 11.78 6.00
C THR A 21 6.61 11.96 6.29
N ILE A 22 5.92 10.92 6.79
CA ILE A 22 4.47 10.98 7.05
C ILE A 22 4.13 11.88 8.24
N ASN A 23 2.86 12.28 8.30
CA ASN A 23 2.33 13.13 9.37
C ASN A 23 2.51 12.47 10.75
N GLU A 24 2.84 13.28 11.78
CA GLU A 24 3.02 12.78 13.15
C GLU A 24 1.77 12.07 13.70
N SER A 25 0.57 12.54 13.38
CA SER A 25 -0.66 11.87 13.80
C SER A 25 -0.80 10.45 13.22
N VAL A 26 -0.32 10.24 12.00
CA VAL A 26 -0.29 8.90 11.37
C VAL A 26 0.79 8.03 12.01
N LYS A 27 1.96 8.61 12.36
CA LYS A 27 3.01 7.89 13.11
C LYS A 27 2.51 7.44 14.48
N GLU A 28 1.81 8.30 15.20
CA GLU A 28 1.19 7.94 16.49
C GLU A 28 0.14 6.83 16.32
N TYR A 29 -0.68 6.89 15.27
CA TYR A 29 -1.62 5.83 14.95
C TYR A 29 -0.89 4.51 14.67
N PHE A 30 0.18 4.51 13.90
CA PHE A 30 0.97 3.30 13.65
C PHE A 30 1.59 2.72 14.92
N LYS A 31 2.04 3.56 15.87
CA LYS A 31 2.53 3.11 17.18
C LYS A 31 1.43 2.46 18.04
N ILE A 32 0.18 2.88 17.87
CA ILE A 32 -0.97 2.23 18.55
C ILE A 32 -1.21 0.84 17.96
N LEU A 33 -1.12 0.70 16.63
CA LEU A 33 -1.31 -0.57 15.95
C LEU A 33 -0.19 -1.57 16.25
N GLU A 34 1.06 -1.09 16.20
CA GLU A 34 2.26 -1.88 16.47
C GLU A 34 3.34 -1.00 17.13
N PRO A 35 3.55 -1.14 18.46
CA PRO A 35 4.54 -0.33 19.18
C PRO A 35 5.99 -0.49 18.67
N GLU A 36 6.33 -1.70 18.18
CA GLU A 36 7.65 -2.02 17.64
C GLU A 36 7.59 -2.20 16.14
N PHE A 37 7.62 -1.08 15.40
CA PHE A 37 7.54 -1.10 13.95
C PHE A 37 8.54 -2.09 13.33
N PRO A 38 8.09 -3.05 12.50
CA PRO A 38 8.95 -4.06 11.91
C PRO A 38 9.84 -3.47 10.81
N LYS A 39 11.07 -3.11 11.12
CA LYS A 39 12.02 -2.38 10.26
C LYS A 39 12.21 -3.02 8.87
N TRP A 40 12.11 -4.35 8.78
CA TRP A 40 12.20 -5.07 7.50
C TRP A 40 11.09 -4.67 6.50
N LEU A 41 9.95 -4.19 7.00
CA LEU A 41 8.81 -3.78 6.18
C LEU A 41 9.12 -2.51 5.37
N ASN A 42 10.01 -1.64 5.88
CA ASN A 42 10.38 -0.40 5.21
C ASN A 42 10.91 -0.63 3.79
N GLU A 43 11.67 -1.68 3.56
CA GLU A 43 12.23 -1.95 2.23
C GLU A 43 11.11 -2.21 1.21
N TYR A 44 10.06 -2.92 1.60
CA TYR A 44 8.88 -3.15 0.77
C TYR A 44 8.05 -1.87 0.59
N ILE A 45 7.81 -1.12 1.66
CA ILE A 45 7.05 0.15 1.63
C ILE A 45 7.70 1.15 0.66
N ASN A 46 9.03 1.21 0.62
CA ASN A 46 9.76 2.16 -0.21
C ASN A 46 9.90 1.74 -1.69
N THR A 47 9.27 0.62 -2.10
CA THR A 47 9.22 0.26 -3.53
C THR A 47 8.36 1.25 -4.31
N LYS A 48 8.75 1.52 -5.57
CA LYS A 48 8.06 2.53 -6.41
C LYS A 48 6.58 2.19 -6.66
N GLU A 49 6.22 0.91 -6.67
CA GLU A 49 4.86 0.43 -6.87
C GLU A 49 3.96 0.79 -5.67
N LEU A 50 4.47 0.68 -4.44
CA LEU A 50 3.75 1.11 -3.25
C LEU A 50 3.80 2.62 -3.05
N LEU A 51 4.95 3.26 -3.27
CA LEU A 51 5.08 4.71 -3.09
C LEU A 51 4.11 5.52 -3.95
N LYS A 52 3.68 5.02 -5.12
CA LYS A 52 2.64 5.69 -5.91
C LYS A 52 1.31 5.82 -5.17
N GLN A 53 1.00 4.89 -4.25
CA GLN A 53 -0.24 4.88 -3.48
C GLN A 53 -0.33 6.04 -2.46
N GLN A 54 0.78 6.70 -2.13
CA GLN A 54 0.78 7.88 -1.27
C GLN A 54 -0.01 9.06 -1.84
N TYR A 55 -0.20 9.08 -3.16
CA TYR A 55 -0.95 10.13 -3.87
C TYR A 55 -2.42 9.79 -4.08
N ILE A 56 -2.87 8.64 -3.63
CA ILE A 56 -4.26 8.18 -3.75
C ILE A 56 -4.93 8.31 -2.39
N SER A 57 -5.93 9.18 -2.28
CA SER A 57 -6.71 9.35 -1.06
C SER A 57 -7.64 8.16 -0.85
N ILE A 58 -7.75 7.68 0.39
CA ILE A 58 -8.72 6.66 0.76
C ILE A 58 -10.16 7.19 0.69
N THR A 59 -10.34 8.51 0.80
CA THR A 59 -11.66 9.13 0.88
C THR A 59 -12.34 9.34 -0.48
N CYS A 60 -11.72 8.90 -1.58
CA CYS A 60 -12.28 8.98 -2.93
C CYS A 60 -12.82 10.37 -3.33
N GLY A 61 -12.18 11.43 -2.83
CA GLY A 61 -12.55 12.82 -3.17
C GLY A 61 -13.60 13.45 -2.25
N THR A 62 -14.16 12.74 -1.26
CA THR A 62 -15.11 13.33 -0.30
C THR A 62 -14.50 14.47 0.52
N ILE A 63 -13.16 14.50 0.67
CA ILE A 63 -12.41 15.58 1.32
C ILE A 63 -12.60 16.95 0.65
N TYR A 64 -13.05 16.99 -0.61
CA TYR A 64 -13.32 18.23 -1.34
C TYR A 64 -14.75 18.74 -1.12
N SER A 65 -15.57 18.01 -0.35
CA SER A 65 -16.93 18.43 0.00
C SER A 65 -16.91 19.24 1.30
N ASP A 66 -17.61 20.37 1.31
CA ASP A 66 -17.79 21.19 2.53
C ASP A 66 -18.58 20.48 3.64
N LEU A 67 -19.17 19.31 3.32
CA LEU A 67 -19.88 18.47 4.28
C LEU A 67 -18.94 17.71 5.24
N PHE A 68 -17.66 17.59 4.88
CA PHE A 68 -16.66 16.86 5.67
C PHE A 68 -15.60 17.82 6.18
N GLU A 69 -15.55 18.01 7.49
CA GLU A 69 -14.57 18.87 8.14
C GLU A 69 -13.18 18.22 8.28
N SER A 70 -13.07 16.91 8.03
CA SER A 70 -11.81 16.20 8.17
C SER A 70 -10.81 16.67 7.12
N ARG A 71 -9.72 17.26 7.61
CA ARG A 71 -8.60 17.77 6.77
C ARG A 71 -7.38 16.87 6.81
N ILE A 72 -7.47 15.69 7.41
CA ILE A 72 -6.36 14.73 7.45
C ILE A 72 -6.36 14.00 6.12
N LEU A 73 -5.33 14.23 5.33
CA LEU A 73 -5.06 13.43 4.15
C LEU A 73 -4.51 12.09 4.62
N TYR A 74 -5.30 11.03 4.44
CA TYR A 74 -4.93 9.67 4.69
C TYR A 74 -4.89 8.94 3.35
N SER A 75 -3.71 8.45 3.00
CA SER A 75 -3.47 7.85 1.69
C SER A 75 -3.73 6.34 1.70
N ARG A 76 -3.87 5.77 0.50
CA ARG A 76 -3.92 4.31 0.32
C ARG A 76 -2.67 3.62 0.83
N LEU A 77 -1.50 4.25 0.69
CA LEU A 77 -0.27 3.68 1.23
C LEU A 77 -0.30 3.60 2.76
N GLU A 78 -0.77 4.65 3.43
CA GLU A 78 -0.91 4.64 4.89
C GLU A 78 -1.92 3.59 5.36
N HIS A 79 -3.03 3.42 4.63
CA HIS A 79 -3.98 2.34 4.87
C HIS A 79 -3.33 0.96 4.72
N SER A 80 -2.64 0.70 3.62
CA SER A 80 -1.95 -0.58 3.40
C SER A 80 -0.89 -0.88 4.47
N ILE A 81 -0.18 0.15 4.94
CA ILE A 81 0.76 0.01 6.05
C ILE A 81 0.01 -0.32 7.35
N ALA A 82 -1.11 0.35 7.63
CA ALA A 82 -1.91 0.05 8.82
C ALA A 82 -2.42 -1.40 8.83
N VAL A 83 -2.95 -1.89 7.70
CA VAL A 83 -3.36 -3.30 7.54
C VAL A 83 -2.17 -4.24 7.81
N ALA A 84 -1.02 -3.96 7.21
CA ALA A 84 0.19 -4.76 7.43
C ALA A 84 0.62 -4.77 8.92
N LEU A 85 0.53 -3.64 9.62
CA LEU A 85 0.88 -3.54 11.04
C LEU A 85 -0.10 -4.33 11.91
N ILE A 86 -1.41 -4.28 11.62
CA ILE A 86 -2.42 -5.09 12.31
C ILE A 86 -2.11 -6.58 12.11
N VAL A 87 -1.88 -7.01 10.87
CA VAL A 87 -1.55 -8.41 10.57
C VAL A 87 -0.26 -8.83 11.29
N TRP A 88 0.76 -7.97 11.29
CA TRP A 88 2.01 -8.25 12.00
C TRP A 88 1.80 -8.39 13.51
N HIS A 89 1.07 -7.47 14.10
CA HIS A 89 0.77 -7.48 15.54
C HIS A 89 0.19 -8.81 16.02
N PHE A 90 -0.76 -9.35 15.27
CA PHE A 90 -1.45 -10.59 15.68
C PHE A 90 -0.76 -11.87 15.23
N THR A 91 0.05 -11.84 14.16
CA THR A 91 0.57 -13.06 13.54
C THR A 91 2.08 -13.22 13.61
N HIS A 92 2.81 -12.13 13.64
CA HIS A 92 4.27 -12.09 13.42
C HIS A 92 4.72 -12.90 12.18
N ASN A 93 3.83 -13.02 11.19
CA ASN A 93 4.05 -13.79 9.97
C ASN A 93 4.30 -12.87 8.79
N ARG A 94 5.53 -12.88 8.26
CA ARG A 94 5.93 -12.00 7.15
C ARG A 94 5.09 -12.15 5.89
N LYS A 95 4.66 -13.39 5.54
CA LYS A 95 3.86 -13.64 4.34
C LYS A 95 2.47 -13.01 4.46
N GLN A 96 1.80 -13.22 5.60
CA GLN A 96 0.51 -12.61 5.88
C GLN A 96 0.62 -11.08 5.92
N THR A 97 1.66 -10.55 6.55
CA THR A 97 1.92 -9.11 6.61
C THR A 97 2.12 -8.51 5.23
N LEU A 98 2.89 -9.15 4.36
CA LEU A 98 3.09 -8.69 2.98
C LEU A 98 1.81 -8.82 2.16
N SER A 99 1.01 -9.85 2.36
CA SER A 99 -0.30 -9.98 1.71
C SER A 99 -1.19 -8.78 2.10
N GLY A 100 -1.26 -8.43 3.39
CA GLY A 100 -1.95 -7.22 3.84
C GLY A 100 -1.35 -5.93 3.30
N LEU A 101 -0.02 -5.83 3.17
CA LEU A 101 0.63 -4.65 2.58
C LEU A 101 0.27 -4.46 1.10
N PHE A 102 0.15 -5.56 0.35
CA PHE A 102 -0.05 -5.52 -1.11
C PHE A 102 -1.52 -5.58 -1.53
N HIS A 103 -2.47 -5.78 -0.61
CA HIS A 103 -3.88 -6.00 -0.95
C HIS A 103 -4.45 -4.90 -1.87
N ASP A 104 -4.07 -3.67 -1.66
CA ASP A 104 -4.55 -2.48 -2.40
C ASP A 104 -3.55 -1.93 -3.45
N ILE A 105 -2.44 -2.63 -3.74
CA ILE A 105 -1.38 -2.11 -4.63
C ILE A 105 -1.87 -1.81 -6.05
N ALA A 106 -2.93 -2.49 -6.49
CA ALA A 106 -3.54 -2.32 -7.81
C ALA A 106 -4.65 -1.25 -7.82
N THR A 107 -5.00 -0.66 -6.68
CA THR A 107 -6.09 0.29 -6.58
C THR A 107 -5.83 1.53 -7.45
N PRO A 108 -6.70 1.84 -8.41
CA PRO A 108 -6.59 3.05 -9.22
C PRO A 108 -7.05 4.29 -8.45
N VAL A 109 -6.66 5.48 -8.96
CA VAL A 109 -7.03 6.78 -8.34
C VAL A 109 -8.54 6.94 -8.13
N PHE A 110 -9.34 6.36 -9.02
CA PHE A 110 -10.82 6.43 -9.01
C PHE A 110 -11.43 5.03 -8.89
N LYS A 111 -11.00 4.22 -7.89
CA LYS A 111 -11.44 2.82 -7.72
C LYS A 111 -12.96 2.68 -7.86
N HIS A 112 -13.74 3.38 -7.05
CA HIS A 112 -15.20 3.24 -7.07
C HIS A 112 -15.84 3.66 -8.40
N CYS A 113 -15.27 4.64 -9.12
CA CYS A 113 -15.75 4.99 -10.46
C CYS A 113 -15.44 3.88 -11.47
N VAL A 114 -14.28 3.24 -11.34
CA VAL A 114 -13.88 2.12 -12.21
C VAL A 114 -14.76 0.89 -11.93
N ASP A 115 -14.96 0.55 -10.67
CA ASP A 115 -15.82 -0.57 -10.25
C ASP A 115 -17.26 -0.36 -10.75
N PHE A 116 -17.79 0.86 -10.63
CA PHE A 116 -19.11 1.22 -11.14
C PHE A 116 -19.20 1.08 -12.67
N LEU A 117 -18.19 1.56 -13.41
CA LEU A 117 -18.13 1.46 -14.86
C LEU A 117 -18.05 0.01 -15.35
N ASN A 118 -17.38 -0.84 -14.60
CA ASN A 118 -17.22 -2.26 -14.91
C ASN A 118 -18.42 -3.11 -14.43
N GLY A 119 -19.39 -2.51 -13.74
CA GLY A 119 -20.51 -3.23 -13.14
C GLY A 119 -20.15 -4.05 -11.90
N ASP A 120 -18.96 -3.83 -11.33
CA ASP A 120 -18.39 -4.57 -10.21
C ASP A 120 -18.59 -3.85 -8.85
N TYR A 121 -19.62 -3.02 -8.78
CA TYR A 121 -19.89 -2.18 -7.59
C TYR A 121 -20.32 -2.97 -6.33
N MET A 122 -20.67 -4.24 -6.48
CA MET A 122 -21.09 -5.10 -5.38
C MET A 122 -19.93 -5.92 -4.79
N THR A 123 -19.01 -6.39 -5.62
CA THR A 123 -17.91 -7.27 -5.22
C THR A 123 -16.57 -6.53 -5.14
N GLN A 124 -16.37 -5.47 -5.92
CA GLN A 124 -15.17 -4.64 -5.97
C GLN A 124 -13.88 -5.42 -6.32
N GLU A 125 -14.00 -6.56 -7.02
CA GLU A 125 -12.91 -7.51 -7.34
C GLU A 125 -12.12 -7.15 -8.61
N SER A 126 -12.52 -6.10 -9.34
CA SER A 126 -11.97 -5.76 -10.67
C SER A 126 -10.45 -5.49 -10.69
N THR A 127 -9.82 -5.35 -9.53
CA THR A 127 -8.39 -5.02 -9.39
C THR A 127 -7.51 -6.17 -8.91
N GLU A 128 -8.08 -7.32 -8.51
CA GLU A 128 -7.30 -8.42 -7.90
C GLU A 128 -6.30 -9.06 -8.86
N ASP A 129 -6.72 -9.35 -10.09
CA ASP A 129 -5.83 -9.90 -11.13
C ASP A 129 -4.63 -8.97 -11.41
N LEU A 130 -4.80 -7.65 -11.21
CA LEU A 130 -3.77 -6.66 -11.43
C LEU A 130 -2.70 -6.68 -10.32
N THR A 131 -3.07 -7.03 -9.10
CA THR A 131 -2.12 -7.12 -7.95
C THR A 131 -0.99 -8.08 -8.29
N THR A 132 -1.33 -9.29 -8.72
CA THR A 132 -0.34 -10.30 -9.13
C THR A 132 0.56 -9.79 -10.27
N GLN A 133 -0.02 -9.12 -11.27
CA GLN A 133 0.74 -8.60 -12.40
C GLN A 133 1.69 -7.47 -11.99
N ILE A 134 1.25 -6.56 -11.12
CA ILE A 134 2.07 -5.45 -10.63
C ILE A 134 3.26 -5.99 -9.84
N ILE A 135 3.05 -6.90 -8.89
CA ILE A 135 4.12 -7.50 -8.10
C ILE A 135 5.10 -8.25 -8.99
N LYS A 136 4.59 -9.10 -9.90
CA LYS A 136 5.41 -9.91 -10.82
C LYS A 136 6.27 -9.04 -11.75
N ASN A 137 5.78 -7.89 -12.18
CA ASN A 137 6.48 -6.98 -13.08
C ASN A 137 7.42 -6.01 -12.34
N SER A 138 7.38 -5.98 -11.01
CA SER A 138 8.32 -5.18 -10.22
C SER A 138 9.59 -5.96 -9.94
N GLU A 139 10.67 -5.57 -10.59
CA GLU A 139 11.98 -6.17 -10.36
C GLU A 139 12.42 -6.00 -8.90
N GLU A 140 12.14 -4.82 -8.31
CA GLU A 140 12.49 -4.47 -6.94
C GLU A 140 11.77 -5.38 -5.94
N ILE A 141 10.43 -5.50 -6.03
CA ILE A 141 9.65 -6.37 -5.14
C ILE A 141 10.08 -7.83 -5.29
N MET A 142 10.27 -8.30 -6.53
CA MET A 142 10.68 -9.69 -6.78
C MET A 142 12.08 -10.00 -6.24
N GLN A 143 13.01 -9.04 -6.23
CA GLN A 143 14.32 -9.20 -5.61
C GLN A 143 14.20 -9.32 -4.09
N LEU A 144 13.37 -8.48 -3.45
CA LEU A 144 13.11 -8.54 -2.00
C LEU A 144 12.47 -9.88 -1.61
N LEU A 145 11.45 -10.32 -2.34
CA LEU A 145 10.79 -11.62 -2.10
C LEU A 145 11.75 -12.79 -2.23
N LYS A 146 12.60 -12.77 -3.27
CA LYS A 146 13.64 -13.80 -3.47
C LYS A 146 14.65 -13.82 -2.32
N ARG A 147 15.11 -12.64 -1.88
CA ARG A 147 16.02 -12.51 -0.73
C ARG A 147 15.42 -13.12 0.53
N ASP A 148 14.13 -12.84 0.78
CA ASP A 148 13.42 -13.27 1.98
C ASP A 148 12.83 -14.69 1.86
N ASN A 149 13.09 -15.37 0.74
CA ASN A 149 12.59 -16.73 0.43
C ASN A 149 11.06 -16.83 0.53
N ILE A 150 10.36 -15.82 -0.01
CA ILE A 150 8.89 -15.74 -0.08
C ILE A 150 8.49 -15.89 -1.54
N LYS A 151 7.51 -16.75 -1.82
CA LYS A 151 6.96 -16.92 -3.18
C LYS A 151 5.81 -15.95 -3.42
N LEU A 152 5.63 -15.55 -4.67
CA LEU A 152 4.55 -14.67 -5.08
C LEU A 152 3.17 -15.24 -4.70
N GLU A 153 2.96 -16.53 -4.89
CA GLU A 153 1.70 -17.23 -4.60
C GLU A 153 1.34 -17.25 -3.11
N GLU A 154 2.27 -16.85 -2.24
CA GLU A 154 2.06 -16.79 -0.80
C GLU A 154 1.63 -15.40 -0.30
N ILE A 155 1.57 -14.40 -1.20
CA ILE A 155 1.30 -13.01 -0.84
C ILE A 155 0.37 -12.25 -1.80
N ASN A 156 0.05 -12.82 -2.95
CA ASN A 156 -0.76 -12.15 -3.98
C ASN A 156 -2.27 -12.26 -3.77
N ASP A 157 -2.69 -13.12 -2.84
CA ASP A 157 -4.09 -13.35 -2.50
C ASP A 157 -4.26 -13.21 -0.97
N TYR A 158 -4.79 -12.06 -0.54
CA TYR A 158 -5.01 -11.78 0.88
C TYR A 158 -6.18 -12.56 1.47
N HIS A 159 -7.11 -13.08 0.66
CA HIS A 159 -8.21 -13.93 1.12
C HIS A 159 -7.72 -15.26 1.74
N LEU A 160 -6.47 -15.66 1.46
CA LEU A 160 -5.85 -16.80 2.15
C LEU A 160 -5.59 -16.55 3.64
N TYR A 161 -5.69 -15.29 4.08
CA TYR A 161 -5.31 -14.87 5.43
C TYR A 161 -6.43 -14.08 6.11
N PRO A 162 -7.18 -14.69 7.05
CA PRO A 162 -8.39 -14.10 7.62
C PRO A 162 -8.23 -12.70 8.24
N ILE A 163 -7.04 -12.36 8.75
CA ILE A 163 -6.79 -11.03 9.34
C ILE A 163 -6.60 -9.98 8.23
N ALA A 164 -5.95 -10.34 7.14
CA ALA A 164 -5.75 -9.43 6.00
C ALA A 164 -7.03 -9.28 5.16
N ASP A 165 -7.92 -10.28 5.19
CA ASP A 165 -9.20 -10.29 4.47
C ASP A 165 -10.30 -9.45 5.15
N ASN A 166 -10.11 -9.06 6.42
CA ASN A 166 -11.06 -8.27 7.21
C ASN A 166 -10.43 -6.92 7.62
N ASP A 167 -9.87 -6.22 6.66
CA ASP A 167 -9.24 -4.91 6.84
C ASP A 167 -10.19 -3.74 7.17
#